data_d4ff1343f2eef1958217f8ffdcff4903
#
_entry.id   d4ff1343f2eef1958217f8ffdcff4903
#
_cell.length_a   1.000
_cell.length_b   1.000
_cell.length_c   1.000
_cell.angle_alpha   90.00
_cell.angle_beta   90.00
_cell.angle_gamma   90.00
#
_symmetry.space_group_name_H-M   'P 1'
#
loop_
_entity.id
_entity.type
_entity.pdbx_description
1 polymer ?
#
loop_
_entity_poly.entity_id
_entity_poly.type
_entity_poly.pdbx_seq_one_letter_code
_entity_poly.pdbx_strand_id
1 'polypeptide(L)'
;MILNSSSVGPLLKQMGEVGKRLSEIGATEGAAGNISICVRDTLEIREYFPQMQMVDLPLPAPYLAGATILATGSGRRLRDIADEPAANLAVIIIEDGGKTGRMFTSVDCPFTRVTSEFNSHLAVHHDQMRLRPIKSHAVIHAQPRHLTFLSHISKYQDERFFNSHLLRWQPETILNFPEGIGVLPFLLPGSTHLMLETMLCLRDHQLVIWSQHGVMSRADGSIFHALDLVEYLETAAHYEVLNLSTGEASAGISPENIRAVADSWNVKQKIY
;
A
#
# COMPACT_ATOMS: atom_id res chain seq x y z
N MET A 1 -11.75 -15.90 -14.26
CA MET A 1 -11.71 -15.11 -15.50
C MET A 1 -10.24 -14.93 -15.86
N ILE A 2 -9.76 -15.63 -16.88
CA ILE A 2 -8.37 -15.49 -17.33
C ILE A 2 -8.31 -14.13 -18.04
N LEU A 3 -7.70 -13.15 -17.39
CA LEU A 3 -7.40 -11.87 -18.01
C LEU A 3 -6.54 -12.16 -19.25
N ASN A 4 -6.98 -11.72 -20.42
CA ASN A 4 -6.12 -11.64 -21.60
C ASN A 4 -4.94 -10.74 -21.21
N SER A 5 -3.76 -11.33 -21.07
CA SER A 5 -2.60 -10.83 -20.32
C SER A 5 -1.81 -9.71 -21.02
N SER A 6 -2.37 -8.99 -21.97
CA SER A 6 -1.62 -7.98 -22.74
C SER A 6 -2.10 -6.54 -22.56
N SER A 7 -3.30 -6.28 -22.07
CA SER A 7 -3.80 -4.91 -21.98
C SER A 7 -3.60 -4.29 -20.57
N VAL A 8 -3.12 -3.06 -20.53
CA VAL A 8 -2.99 -2.26 -19.29
C VAL A 8 -4.34 -1.76 -18.77
N GLY A 9 -5.36 -1.66 -19.62
CA GLY A 9 -6.67 -1.08 -19.29
C GLY A 9 -7.31 -1.61 -18.00
N PRO A 10 -7.37 -2.93 -17.76
CA PRO A 10 -7.91 -3.48 -16.51
C PRO A 10 -7.19 -2.98 -15.25
N LEU A 11 -5.86 -2.82 -15.29
CA LEU A 11 -5.08 -2.31 -14.15
C LEU A 11 -5.35 -0.82 -13.91
N LEU A 12 -5.49 -0.04 -14.99
CA LEU A 12 -5.86 1.38 -14.90
C LEU A 12 -7.22 1.54 -14.20
N LYS A 13 -8.20 0.72 -14.58
CA LYS A 13 -9.53 0.70 -13.96
C LYS A 13 -9.45 0.35 -12.47
N GLN A 14 -8.72 -0.72 -12.10
CA GLN A 14 -8.54 -1.12 -10.70
C GLN A 14 -7.88 0.00 -9.87
N MET A 15 -6.83 0.64 -10.38
CA MET A 15 -6.17 1.75 -9.69
C MET A 15 -7.12 2.95 -9.53
N GLY A 16 -7.97 3.22 -10.53
CA GLY A 16 -9.00 4.25 -10.45
C GLY A 16 -10.04 3.97 -9.36
N GLU A 17 -10.58 2.76 -9.32
CA GLU A 17 -11.56 2.33 -8.31
C GLU A 17 -10.96 2.42 -6.89
N VAL A 18 -9.73 1.95 -6.70
CA VAL A 18 -9.01 2.03 -5.42
C VAL A 18 -8.73 3.47 -5.02
N GLY A 19 -8.24 4.31 -5.94
CA GLY A 19 -7.98 5.72 -5.67
C GLY A 19 -9.23 6.49 -5.27
N LYS A 20 -10.36 6.24 -5.94
CA LYS A 20 -11.67 6.78 -5.59
C LYS A 20 -12.09 6.33 -4.19
N ARG A 21 -12.01 5.04 -3.90
CA ARG A 21 -12.42 4.49 -2.61
C ARG A 21 -11.58 5.02 -1.45
N LEU A 22 -10.26 5.11 -1.59
CA LEU A 22 -9.38 5.73 -0.59
C LEU A 22 -9.79 7.19 -0.28
N SER A 23 -10.19 7.93 -1.29
CA SER A 23 -10.69 9.30 -1.10
C SER A 23 -12.04 9.34 -0.38
N GLU A 24 -12.98 8.44 -0.73
CA GLU A 24 -14.32 8.34 -0.10
C GLU A 24 -14.23 8.04 1.39
N ILE A 25 -13.32 7.15 1.81
CA ILE A 25 -13.12 6.82 3.24
C ILE A 25 -12.25 7.85 3.98
N GLY A 26 -11.81 8.90 3.30
CA GLY A 26 -10.97 9.94 3.89
C GLY A 26 -9.54 9.47 4.20
N ALA A 27 -9.05 8.47 3.48
CA ALA A 27 -7.68 7.95 3.62
C ALA A 27 -6.66 8.69 2.73
N THR A 28 -7.11 9.65 1.93
CA THR A 28 -6.25 10.54 1.14
C THR A 28 -6.84 11.93 1.10
N GLU A 29 -6.02 12.94 1.21
CA GLU A 29 -6.41 14.35 1.09
C GLU A 29 -5.48 15.08 0.14
N GLY A 30 -6.03 16.02 -0.64
CA GLY A 30 -5.23 16.75 -1.64
C GLY A 30 -4.52 15.79 -2.59
N ALA A 31 -3.19 15.87 -2.64
CA ALA A 31 -2.31 14.97 -3.39
C ALA A 31 -1.55 13.98 -2.48
N ALA A 32 -2.04 13.77 -1.26
CA ALA A 32 -1.47 12.81 -0.34
C ALA A 32 -1.84 11.38 -0.73
N GLY A 33 -0.97 10.42 -0.40
CA GLY A 33 -1.11 9.03 -0.78
C GLY A 33 -0.68 8.74 -2.22
N ASN A 34 -0.33 7.51 -2.47
CA ASN A 34 0.10 7.02 -3.77
C ASN A 34 -0.04 5.50 -3.85
N ILE A 35 -0.20 4.98 -5.06
CA ILE A 35 -0.42 3.56 -5.32
C ILE A 35 0.47 3.07 -6.45
N SER A 36 0.83 1.80 -6.40
CA SER A 36 1.54 1.14 -7.51
C SER A 36 1.17 -0.34 -7.64
N ILE A 37 1.27 -0.83 -8.87
CA ILE A 37 1.15 -2.26 -9.19
C ILE A 37 2.39 -2.66 -9.99
N CYS A 38 3.06 -3.73 -9.59
CA CYS A 38 4.14 -4.34 -10.33
C CYS A 38 3.68 -5.68 -10.90
N VAL A 39 3.88 -5.91 -12.19
CA VAL A 39 3.61 -7.18 -12.87
C VAL A 39 4.84 -7.66 -13.64
N ARG A 40 5.04 -8.98 -13.69
CA ARG A 40 6.16 -9.58 -14.45
C ARG A 40 5.89 -9.64 -15.95
N ASP A 41 4.63 -9.61 -16.33
CA ASP A 41 4.24 -9.72 -17.72
C ASP A 41 4.43 -8.39 -18.48
N THR A 42 4.78 -8.48 -19.75
CA THR A 42 4.81 -7.32 -20.65
C THR A 42 3.38 -6.91 -20.98
N LEU A 43 3.07 -5.62 -20.82
CA LEU A 43 1.76 -5.05 -21.08
C LEU A 43 1.77 -4.21 -22.36
N GLU A 44 0.64 -4.23 -23.09
CA GLU A 44 0.36 -3.28 -24.17
C GLU A 44 -0.04 -1.93 -23.55
N ILE A 45 0.90 -0.98 -23.58
CA ILE A 45 0.77 0.30 -22.89
C ILE A 45 0.69 1.51 -23.83
N ARG A 46 1.10 1.34 -25.10
CA ARG A 46 1.31 2.45 -26.06
C ARG A 46 0.06 3.25 -26.37
N GLU A 47 -1.10 2.66 -26.27
CA GLU A 47 -2.38 3.33 -26.48
C GLU A 47 -2.60 4.45 -25.45
N TYR A 48 -2.24 4.22 -24.20
CA TYR A 48 -2.43 5.19 -23.10
C TYR A 48 -1.17 6.01 -22.80
N PHE A 49 0.01 5.44 -23.03
CA PHE A 49 1.30 6.00 -22.64
C PHE A 49 2.29 5.96 -23.82
N PRO A 50 2.10 6.82 -24.84
CA PRO A 50 2.95 6.81 -26.05
C PRO A 50 4.31 7.48 -25.85
N GLN A 51 4.46 8.41 -24.86
CA GLN A 51 5.70 9.12 -24.61
C GLN A 51 6.66 8.27 -23.79
N MET A 52 7.95 8.25 -24.11
CA MET A 52 8.94 7.47 -23.37
C MET A 52 10.17 8.29 -23.05
N GLN A 53 10.66 8.13 -21.82
CA GLN A 53 11.95 8.66 -21.39
C GLN A 53 12.69 7.63 -20.53
N MET A 54 14.03 7.67 -20.59
CA MET A 54 14.86 6.89 -19.66
C MET A 54 14.91 7.58 -18.31
N VAL A 55 14.83 6.78 -17.25
CA VAL A 55 14.91 7.27 -15.86
C VAL A 55 15.86 6.41 -15.06
N ASP A 56 16.62 7.04 -14.17
CA ASP A 56 17.36 6.31 -13.15
C ASP A 56 16.40 5.83 -12.05
N LEU A 57 16.58 4.61 -11.59
CA LEU A 57 15.79 4.09 -10.47
C LEU A 57 16.39 4.54 -9.13
N PRO A 58 15.55 4.82 -8.12
CA PRO A 58 16.01 5.30 -6.82
C PRO A 58 16.86 4.25 -6.05
N LEU A 59 16.77 2.98 -6.45
CA LEU A 59 17.60 1.89 -5.97
C LEU A 59 17.70 0.80 -7.04
N PRO A 60 18.77 -0.01 -7.03
CA PRO A 60 18.87 -1.15 -7.93
C PRO A 60 17.82 -2.23 -7.61
N ALA A 61 17.08 -2.65 -8.64
CA ALA A 61 16.03 -3.66 -8.56
C ALA A 61 16.20 -4.79 -9.59
N PRO A 62 17.35 -5.53 -9.57
CA PRO A 62 17.69 -6.49 -10.63
C PRO A 62 16.69 -7.65 -10.76
N TYR A 63 16.02 -8.07 -9.67
CA TYR A 63 14.99 -9.12 -9.71
C TYR A 63 13.69 -8.68 -10.41
N LEU A 64 13.54 -7.38 -10.69
CA LEU A 64 12.43 -6.82 -11.46
C LEU A 64 12.80 -6.51 -12.91
N ALA A 65 13.97 -6.91 -13.39
CA ALA A 65 14.34 -6.71 -14.81
C ALA A 65 13.24 -7.28 -15.73
N GLY A 66 12.77 -6.46 -16.67
CA GLY A 66 11.65 -6.75 -17.58
C GLY A 66 10.25 -6.57 -16.96
N ALA A 67 10.12 -6.39 -15.66
CA ALA A 67 8.83 -6.14 -15.03
C ALA A 67 8.28 -4.76 -15.37
N THR A 68 6.96 -4.65 -15.36
CA THR A 68 6.20 -3.42 -15.59
C THR A 68 5.63 -2.91 -14.27
N ILE A 69 5.88 -1.65 -13.92
CA ILE A 69 5.32 -0.99 -12.73
C ILE A 69 4.43 0.17 -13.19
N LEU A 70 3.15 0.13 -12.81
CA LEU A 70 2.25 1.28 -12.85
C LEU A 70 2.37 2.03 -11.54
N ALA A 71 2.53 3.35 -11.58
CA ALA A 71 2.67 4.16 -10.36
C ALA A 71 2.04 5.53 -10.53
N THR A 72 1.53 6.08 -9.42
CA THR A 72 0.97 7.43 -9.36
C THR A 72 2.04 8.47 -9.70
N GLY A 73 1.69 9.43 -10.55
CA GLY A 73 2.51 10.59 -10.84
C GLY A 73 2.68 11.52 -9.64
N SER A 74 3.81 12.23 -9.58
CA SER A 74 4.09 13.18 -8.50
C SER A 74 3.05 14.30 -8.48
N GLY A 75 2.49 14.60 -7.28
CA GLY A 75 1.48 15.63 -7.08
C GLY A 75 0.09 15.30 -7.64
N ARG A 76 -0.13 14.05 -8.07
CA ARG A 76 -1.44 13.61 -8.59
C ARG A 76 -2.34 13.17 -7.44
N ARG A 77 -3.64 13.40 -7.62
CA ARG A 77 -4.66 13.03 -6.61
C ARG A 77 -5.21 11.66 -6.94
N LEU A 78 -5.27 10.77 -5.97
CA LEU A 78 -5.76 9.41 -6.18
C LEU A 78 -7.21 9.36 -6.71
N ARG A 79 -8.06 10.28 -6.26
CA ARG A 79 -9.46 10.37 -6.71
C ARG A 79 -9.62 10.68 -8.20
N ASP A 80 -8.63 11.35 -8.81
CA ASP A 80 -8.71 11.76 -10.22
C ASP A 80 -8.30 10.62 -11.18
N ILE A 81 -7.72 9.51 -10.66
CA ILE A 81 -7.28 8.37 -11.48
C ILE A 81 -8.47 7.69 -12.17
N ALA A 82 -9.63 7.62 -11.51
CA ALA A 82 -10.82 6.96 -12.08
C ALA A 82 -11.30 7.63 -13.37
N ASP A 83 -11.24 8.95 -13.41
CA ASP A 83 -11.71 9.75 -14.55
C ASP A 83 -10.61 9.91 -15.62
N GLU A 84 -9.37 10.11 -15.22
CA GLU A 84 -8.24 10.38 -16.11
C GLU A 84 -7.01 9.52 -15.77
N PRO A 85 -7.05 8.18 -15.92
CA PRO A 85 -5.96 7.30 -15.47
C PRO A 85 -4.62 7.63 -16.14
N ALA A 86 -4.61 7.89 -17.43
CA ALA A 86 -3.37 8.17 -18.17
C ALA A 86 -2.73 9.53 -17.82
N ALA A 87 -3.52 10.49 -17.31
CA ALA A 87 -3.03 11.78 -16.85
C ALA A 87 -2.48 11.73 -15.40
N ASN A 88 -2.78 10.66 -14.66
CA ASN A 88 -2.44 10.53 -13.25
C ASN A 88 -1.44 9.42 -12.94
N LEU A 89 -1.18 8.54 -13.90
CA LEU A 89 -0.30 7.38 -13.78
C LEU A 89 0.83 7.42 -14.80
N ALA A 90 1.95 6.78 -14.46
CA ALA A 90 3.00 6.42 -15.39
C ALA A 90 3.26 4.92 -15.34
N VAL A 91 3.85 4.39 -16.40
CA VAL A 91 4.32 3.02 -16.48
C VAL A 91 5.84 3.03 -16.56
N ILE A 92 6.49 2.23 -15.72
CA ILE A 92 7.94 2.06 -15.72
C ILE A 92 8.24 0.60 -16.06
N ILE A 93 8.99 0.36 -17.14
CA ILE A 93 9.53 -0.96 -17.46
C ILE A 93 10.99 -0.97 -17.01
N ILE A 94 11.31 -1.90 -16.12
CA ILE A 94 12.65 -2.01 -15.54
C ILE A 94 13.61 -2.61 -16.57
N GLU A 95 14.74 -1.92 -16.80
CA GLU A 95 15.76 -2.38 -17.72
C GLU A 95 16.66 -3.48 -17.11
N ASP A 96 17.38 -4.16 -17.99
CA ASP A 96 18.37 -5.16 -17.59
C ASP A 96 19.38 -4.57 -16.58
N GLY A 97 19.67 -5.36 -15.51
CA GLY A 97 20.52 -4.90 -14.41
C GLY A 97 19.78 -4.06 -13.34
N GLY A 98 18.54 -3.62 -13.61
CA GLY A 98 17.67 -3.00 -12.61
C GLY A 98 18.12 -1.64 -12.09
N LYS A 99 18.98 -0.90 -12.80
CA LYS A 99 19.44 0.44 -12.39
C LYS A 99 18.68 1.57 -13.06
N THR A 100 18.13 1.31 -14.23
CA THR A 100 17.36 2.26 -15.04
C THR A 100 16.03 1.65 -15.44
N GLY A 101 15.10 2.47 -15.88
CA GLY A 101 13.82 2.06 -16.44
C GLY A 101 13.39 2.97 -17.58
N ARG A 102 12.54 2.44 -18.44
CA ARG A 102 11.79 3.25 -19.42
C ARG A 102 10.50 3.68 -18.77
N MET A 103 10.36 4.97 -18.53
CA MET A 103 9.12 5.57 -18.04
C MET A 103 8.27 6.01 -19.22
N PHE A 104 7.02 5.55 -19.25
CA PHE A 104 6.03 5.86 -20.26
C PHE A 104 4.92 6.71 -19.64
N THR A 105 4.51 7.78 -20.38
CA THR A 105 3.47 8.72 -19.96
C THR A 105 2.50 9.03 -21.10
N SER A 106 1.36 9.62 -20.77
CA SER A 106 0.46 10.21 -21.76
C SER A 106 1.10 11.40 -22.47
N VAL A 107 0.50 11.82 -23.60
CA VAL A 107 1.00 12.98 -24.40
C VAL A 107 0.99 14.26 -23.55
N ASP A 108 -0.12 14.51 -22.84
CA ASP A 108 -0.32 15.70 -22.03
C ASP A 108 -0.06 15.42 -20.55
N CYS A 109 0.99 14.67 -20.24
CA CYS A 109 1.34 14.28 -18.89
C CYS A 109 1.69 15.51 -18.03
N PRO A 110 0.98 15.78 -16.93
CA PRO A 110 1.18 16.99 -16.12
C PRO A 110 2.28 16.84 -15.04
N PHE A 111 3.07 15.76 -15.09
CA PHE A 111 4.17 15.51 -14.16
C PHE A 111 5.40 14.97 -14.90
N THR A 112 6.58 15.13 -14.32
CA THR A 112 7.86 14.70 -14.90
C THR A 112 8.47 13.48 -14.22
N ARG A 113 7.89 13.05 -13.09
CA ARG A 113 8.35 11.89 -12.29
C ARG A 113 7.16 11.26 -11.58
N VAL A 114 7.28 10.00 -11.22
CA VAL A 114 6.35 9.32 -10.33
C VAL A 114 6.48 9.85 -8.89
N THR A 115 5.61 9.38 -8.01
CA THR A 115 5.58 9.80 -6.59
C THR A 115 6.97 9.92 -5.97
N SER A 116 7.14 10.86 -5.04
CA SER A 116 8.40 11.04 -4.28
C SER A 116 8.75 9.87 -3.39
N GLU A 117 7.79 8.98 -3.09
CA GLU A 117 7.95 7.77 -2.29
C GLU A 117 8.16 6.51 -3.14
N PHE A 118 8.43 6.69 -4.43
CA PHE A 118 8.67 5.58 -5.34
C PHE A 118 9.83 4.68 -4.92
N ASN A 119 10.81 5.20 -4.17
CA ASN A 119 11.85 4.39 -3.56
C ASN A 119 11.27 3.32 -2.63
N SER A 120 10.33 3.65 -1.75
CA SER A 120 9.67 2.68 -0.86
C SER A 120 8.83 1.67 -1.65
N HIS A 121 8.05 2.12 -2.63
CA HIS A 121 7.29 1.23 -3.51
C HIS A 121 8.19 0.24 -4.25
N LEU A 122 9.25 0.73 -4.89
CA LEU A 122 10.17 -0.11 -5.65
C LEU A 122 10.89 -1.12 -4.77
N ALA A 123 11.36 -0.68 -3.58
CA ALA A 123 12.02 -1.55 -2.62
C ALA A 123 11.11 -2.69 -2.16
N VAL A 124 9.85 -2.37 -1.83
CA VAL A 124 8.85 -3.36 -1.40
C VAL A 124 8.51 -4.31 -2.55
N HIS A 125 8.24 -3.82 -3.76
CA HIS A 125 8.02 -4.69 -4.92
C HIS A 125 9.21 -5.62 -5.17
N HIS A 126 10.41 -5.07 -5.21
CA HIS A 126 11.63 -5.83 -5.46
C HIS A 126 11.86 -6.93 -4.43
N ASP A 127 11.74 -6.61 -3.13
CA ASP A 127 11.98 -7.57 -2.05
C ASP A 127 10.91 -8.67 -2.02
N GLN A 128 9.63 -8.32 -2.12
CA GLN A 128 8.53 -9.26 -2.07
C GLN A 128 8.52 -10.22 -3.27
N MET A 129 8.75 -9.70 -4.48
CA MET A 129 8.79 -10.52 -5.70
C MET A 129 10.09 -11.32 -5.82
N ARG A 130 11.15 -10.95 -5.08
CA ARG A 130 12.36 -11.74 -4.93
C ARG A 130 12.17 -12.91 -3.96
N LEU A 131 11.46 -12.67 -2.85
CA LEU A 131 11.27 -13.67 -1.80
C LEU A 131 10.18 -14.70 -2.14
N ARG A 132 9.24 -14.35 -3.00
CA ARG A 132 8.06 -15.18 -3.32
C ARG A 132 7.85 -15.30 -4.83
N PRO A 133 7.39 -16.47 -5.32
CA PRO A 133 7.14 -16.71 -6.76
C PRO A 133 5.82 -16.09 -7.22
N ILE A 134 5.61 -14.78 -6.96
CA ILE A 134 4.41 -14.04 -7.34
C ILE A 134 4.59 -13.34 -8.69
N LYS A 135 3.50 -13.26 -9.46
CA LYS A 135 3.48 -12.62 -10.78
C LYS A 135 3.08 -11.16 -10.73
N SER A 136 2.31 -10.78 -9.70
CA SER A 136 1.81 -9.42 -9.50
C SER A 136 1.88 -9.06 -8.02
N HIS A 137 2.16 -7.80 -7.73
CA HIS A 137 2.26 -7.26 -6.39
C HIS A 137 1.78 -5.81 -6.38
N ALA A 138 0.96 -5.44 -5.40
CA ALA A 138 0.41 -4.11 -5.23
C ALA A 138 0.90 -3.45 -3.94
N VAL A 139 1.05 -2.13 -3.97
CA VAL A 139 1.43 -1.31 -2.81
C VAL A 139 0.53 -0.06 -2.79
N ILE A 140 -0.01 0.23 -1.62
CA ILE A 140 -0.78 1.44 -1.32
C ILE A 140 -0.10 2.19 -0.18
N HIS A 141 0.23 3.46 -0.39
CA HIS A 141 0.45 4.41 0.69
C HIS A 141 -0.77 5.31 0.83
N ALA A 142 -1.29 5.43 2.05
CA ALA A 142 -2.47 6.22 2.37
C ALA A 142 -2.30 6.92 3.73
N GLN A 143 -3.14 7.92 4.01
CA GLN A 143 -3.14 8.68 5.26
C GLN A 143 -4.53 8.60 5.94
N PRO A 144 -4.97 7.40 6.38
CA PRO A 144 -6.25 7.21 7.04
C PRO A 144 -6.30 8.02 8.34
N ARG A 145 -7.38 8.76 8.55
CA ARG A 145 -7.45 9.82 9.57
C ARG A 145 -7.28 9.31 10.99
N HIS A 146 -7.99 8.23 11.34
CA HIS A 146 -7.97 7.70 12.70
C HIS A 146 -6.66 6.96 12.99
N LEU A 147 -6.15 6.18 12.05
CA LEU A 147 -4.83 5.54 12.16
C LEU A 147 -3.72 6.57 12.30
N THR A 148 -3.71 7.58 11.45
CA THR A 148 -2.73 8.67 11.51
C THR A 148 -2.83 9.40 12.83
N PHE A 149 -4.05 9.74 13.29
CA PHE A 149 -4.26 10.39 14.59
C PHE A 149 -3.73 9.53 15.77
N LEU A 150 -4.09 8.25 15.82
CA LEU A 150 -3.61 7.36 16.90
C LEU A 150 -2.09 7.28 16.93
N SER A 151 -1.42 7.30 15.78
CA SER A 151 0.04 7.25 15.70
C SER A 151 0.76 8.49 16.26
N HIS A 152 0.04 9.60 16.54
CA HIS A 152 0.57 10.74 17.28
C HIS A 152 0.58 10.51 18.81
N ILE A 153 -0.13 9.53 19.31
CA ILE A 153 -0.20 9.20 20.72
C ILE A 153 0.92 8.20 21.03
N SER A 154 1.87 8.56 21.89
CA SER A 154 3.11 7.79 22.12
C SER A 154 2.90 6.30 22.41
N LYS A 155 1.87 5.91 23.16
CA LYS A 155 1.60 4.51 23.47
C LYS A 155 1.22 3.67 22.22
N TYR A 156 0.63 4.30 21.19
CA TYR A 156 0.31 3.63 19.92
C TYR A 156 1.50 3.57 18.96
N GLN A 157 2.67 4.07 19.36
CA GLN A 157 3.93 3.88 18.62
C GLN A 157 4.67 2.62 19.09
N ASP A 158 4.19 1.95 20.12
CA ASP A 158 4.60 0.60 20.51
C ASP A 158 3.77 -0.42 19.74
N GLU A 159 4.42 -1.27 18.98
CA GLU A 159 3.77 -2.24 18.07
C GLU A 159 2.86 -3.22 18.83
N ARG A 160 3.30 -3.70 19.99
CA ARG A 160 2.52 -4.64 20.80
C ARG A 160 1.26 -3.98 21.37
N PHE A 161 1.40 -2.75 21.86
CA PHE A 161 0.27 -1.96 22.36
C PHE A 161 -0.70 -1.69 21.21
N PHE A 162 -0.21 -1.22 20.05
CA PHE A 162 -1.01 -0.94 18.88
C PHE A 162 -1.84 -2.16 18.46
N ASN A 163 -1.19 -3.29 18.24
CA ASN A 163 -1.86 -4.52 17.80
C ASN A 163 -2.94 -4.98 18.79
N SER A 164 -2.65 -5.02 20.09
CA SER A 164 -3.61 -5.46 21.11
C SER A 164 -4.83 -4.52 21.24
N HIS A 165 -4.70 -3.25 20.88
CA HIS A 165 -5.78 -2.26 20.98
C HIS A 165 -6.59 -2.14 19.68
N LEU A 166 -5.99 -2.36 18.51
CA LEU A 166 -6.70 -2.23 17.25
C LEU A 166 -7.39 -3.54 16.83
N LEU A 167 -6.71 -4.68 17.00
CA LEU A 167 -7.25 -5.97 16.52
C LEU A 167 -8.39 -6.53 17.36
N ARG A 168 -8.72 -5.91 18.49
CA ARG A 168 -9.85 -6.31 19.36
C ARG A 168 -11.22 -5.80 18.91
N TRP A 169 -11.30 -4.92 17.90
CA TRP A 169 -12.55 -4.24 17.58
C TRP A 169 -13.45 -5.01 16.63
N GLN A 170 -12.89 -5.87 15.79
CA GLN A 170 -13.64 -6.62 14.77
C GLN A 170 -13.05 -8.02 14.60
N PRO A 171 -13.89 -9.06 14.39
CA PRO A 171 -13.39 -10.41 14.09
C PRO A 171 -12.54 -10.47 12.83
N GLU A 172 -12.84 -9.64 11.83
CA GLU A 172 -12.15 -9.57 10.56
C GLU A 172 -10.70 -9.10 10.70
N THR A 173 -10.38 -8.32 11.71
CA THR A 173 -9.02 -7.78 11.88
C THR A 173 -8.01 -8.89 12.14
N ILE A 174 -8.30 -9.88 13.01
CA ILE A 174 -7.36 -10.99 13.24
C ILE A 174 -7.25 -11.93 12.05
N LEU A 175 -8.28 -12.03 11.22
CA LEU A 175 -8.26 -12.84 10.00
C LEU A 175 -7.40 -12.21 8.90
N ASN A 176 -7.41 -10.88 8.81
CA ASN A 176 -6.64 -10.13 7.82
C ASN A 176 -5.23 -9.74 8.29
N PHE A 177 -5.00 -9.67 9.61
CA PHE A 177 -3.72 -9.34 10.22
C PHE A 177 -3.24 -10.40 11.22
N PRO A 178 -3.15 -11.67 10.81
CA PRO A 178 -2.74 -12.74 11.74
C PRO A 178 -1.30 -12.59 12.23
N GLU A 179 -0.43 -11.95 11.45
CA GLU A 179 0.94 -11.61 11.83
C GLU A 179 1.04 -10.30 12.61
N GLY A 180 -0.07 -9.57 12.72
CA GLY A 180 -0.10 -8.22 13.25
C GLY A 180 0.25 -7.15 12.21
N ILE A 181 0.39 -5.94 12.71
CA ILE A 181 0.65 -4.71 11.96
C ILE A 181 1.99 -4.18 12.44
N GLY A 182 2.89 -3.87 11.52
CA GLY A 182 4.15 -3.24 11.86
C GLY A 182 3.98 -1.77 12.24
N VAL A 183 4.79 -1.26 13.15
CA VAL A 183 4.78 0.14 13.58
C VAL A 183 6.19 0.70 13.53
N LEU A 184 6.42 1.68 12.65
CA LEU A 184 7.68 2.41 12.56
C LEU A 184 7.56 3.76 13.26
N PRO A 185 8.63 4.25 13.89
CA PRO A 185 8.66 5.61 14.41
C PRO A 185 8.54 6.63 13.28
N PHE A 186 8.41 7.92 13.63
CA PHE A 186 8.49 8.96 12.61
C PHE A 186 9.85 8.93 11.91
N LEU A 187 9.83 8.73 10.60
CA LEU A 187 10.98 8.81 9.70
C LEU A 187 10.67 9.79 8.58
N LEU A 188 11.70 10.47 8.08
CA LEU A 188 11.51 11.50 7.06
C LEU A 188 10.90 10.90 5.78
N PRO A 189 9.75 11.41 5.30
CA PRO A 189 9.12 10.94 4.06
C PRO A 189 10.07 10.93 2.87
N GLY A 190 10.02 9.86 2.07
CA GLY A 190 10.90 9.68 0.92
C GLY A 190 12.37 9.37 1.23
N SER A 191 12.76 9.29 2.50
CA SER A 191 14.14 8.98 2.88
C SER A 191 14.52 7.51 2.61
N THR A 192 15.81 7.26 2.40
CA THR A 192 16.35 5.90 2.32
C THR A 192 16.11 5.11 3.62
N HIS A 193 16.12 5.77 4.76
CA HIS A 193 15.88 5.14 6.06
C HIS A 193 14.43 4.62 6.14
N LEU A 194 13.44 5.46 5.84
CA LEU A 194 12.04 5.04 5.80
C LEU A 194 11.82 3.88 4.80
N MET A 195 12.43 3.97 3.62
CA MET A 195 12.37 2.92 2.61
C MET A 195 12.88 1.57 3.13
N LEU A 196 14.06 1.55 3.77
CA LEU A 196 14.68 0.32 4.28
C LEU A 196 13.87 -0.30 5.41
N GLU A 197 13.48 0.50 6.41
CA GLU A 197 12.66 0.03 7.53
C GLU A 197 11.29 -0.49 7.06
N THR A 198 10.66 0.22 6.11
CA THR A 198 9.39 -0.22 5.51
C THR A 198 9.54 -1.56 4.80
N MET A 199 10.57 -1.70 3.96
CA MET A 199 10.83 -2.94 3.23
C MET A 199 11.07 -4.12 4.19
N LEU A 200 11.85 -3.92 5.24
CA LEU A 200 12.12 -4.95 6.25
C LEU A 200 10.87 -5.33 7.03
N CYS A 201 10.12 -4.34 7.52
CA CYS A 201 8.91 -4.54 8.28
C CYS A 201 7.83 -5.29 7.46
N LEU A 202 7.68 -4.95 6.18
CA LEU A 202 6.71 -5.60 5.28
C LEU A 202 7.12 -7.02 4.83
N ARG A 203 8.24 -7.59 5.30
CA ARG A 203 8.51 -9.03 5.17
C ARG A 203 7.61 -9.86 6.06
N ASP A 204 7.39 -9.37 7.27
CA ASP A 204 6.63 -10.07 8.31
C ASP A 204 5.17 -9.60 8.39
N HIS A 205 4.87 -8.39 7.91
CA HIS A 205 3.53 -7.78 7.94
C HIS A 205 3.01 -7.45 6.54
N GLN A 206 1.68 -7.32 6.41
CA GLN A 206 1.05 -6.86 5.18
C GLN A 206 0.76 -5.35 5.19
N LEU A 207 0.78 -4.74 6.38
CA LEU A 207 0.60 -3.30 6.57
C LEU A 207 1.55 -2.79 7.65
N VAL A 208 2.11 -1.61 7.42
CA VAL A 208 2.97 -0.90 8.36
C VAL A 208 2.45 0.52 8.60
N ILE A 209 2.44 0.94 9.87
CA ILE A 209 2.18 2.32 10.26
C ILE A 209 3.49 3.10 10.17
N TRP A 210 3.46 4.21 9.44
CA TRP A 210 4.45 5.26 9.49
C TRP A 210 3.97 6.29 10.50
N SER A 211 4.45 6.21 11.73
CA SER A 211 3.97 7.07 12.82
C SER A 211 3.97 8.54 12.43
N GLN A 212 2.85 9.24 12.70
CA GLN A 212 2.64 10.66 12.40
C GLN A 212 2.62 11.00 10.89
N HIS A 213 2.48 9.99 10.02
CA HIS A 213 2.50 10.19 8.58
C HIS A 213 1.32 9.45 7.89
N GLY A 214 1.18 8.16 8.11
CA GLY A 214 0.16 7.35 7.45
C GLY A 214 0.48 5.86 7.49
N VAL A 215 0.13 5.15 6.44
CA VAL A 215 0.32 3.68 6.34
C VAL A 215 0.88 3.29 4.98
N MET A 216 1.58 2.15 4.94
CA MET A 216 1.85 1.45 3.69
C MET A 216 1.34 0.01 3.79
N SER A 217 0.44 -0.37 2.89
CA SER A 217 -0.06 -1.75 2.73
C SER A 217 0.47 -2.39 1.46
N ARG A 218 0.58 -3.72 1.47
CA ARG A 218 0.97 -4.52 0.32
C ARG A 218 0.08 -5.74 0.15
N ALA A 219 -0.08 -6.19 -1.08
CA ALA A 219 -0.77 -7.44 -1.36
C ALA A 219 -0.23 -8.14 -2.61
N ASP A 220 -0.31 -9.47 -2.61
CA ASP A 220 0.01 -10.28 -3.75
C ASP A 220 -1.20 -10.37 -4.68
N GLY A 221 -0.99 -10.08 -5.96
CA GLY A 221 -1.98 -10.32 -7.02
C GLY A 221 -3.15 -9.33 -7.11
N SER A 222 -3.50 -8.59 -6.06
CA SER A 222 -4.65 -7.69 -6.09
C SER A 222 -4.44 -6.41 -5.30
N ILE A 223 -4.62 -5.28 -5.96
CA ILE A 223 -4.61 -3.97 -5.28
C ILE A 223 -5.85 -3.78 -4.38
N PHE A 224 -6.96 -4.46 -4.66
CA PHE A 224 -8.14 -4.42 -3.80
C PHE A 224 -7.86 -5.05 -2.44
N HIS A 225 -7.08 -6.13 -2.39
CA HIS A 225 -6.70 -6.69 -1.10
C HIS A 225 -5.84 -5.73 -0.27
N ALA A 226 -4.92 -4.99 -0.91
CA ALA A 226 -4.16 -3.94 -0.22
C ALA A 226 -5.07 -2.80 0.29
N LEU A 227 -6.15 -2.47 -0.44
CA LEU A 227 -7.19 -1.52 0.00
C LEU A 227 -7.98 -2.07 1.19
N ASP A 228 -8.44 -3.32 1.12
CA ASP A 228 -9.21 -3.96 2.21
C ASP A 228 -8.45 -3.90 3.54
N LEU A 229 -7.12 -4.12 3.52
CA LEU A 229 -6.29 -3.99 4.71
C LEU A 229 -6.36 -2.57 5.31
N VAL A 230 -6.33 -1.54 4.47
CA VAL A 230 -6.45 -0.15 4.93
C VAL A 230 -7.84 0.11 5.53
N GLU A 231 -8.91 -0.38 4.87
CA GLU A 231 -10.29 -0.17 5.33
C GLU A 231 -10.59 -0.86 6.66
N TYR A 232 -10.21 -2.13 6.81
CA TYR A 232 -10.40 -2.87 8.07
C TYR A 232 -9.70 -2.18 9.23
N LEU A 233 -8.44 -1.78 9.01
CA LEU A 233 -7.67 -1.18 10.09
C LEU A 233 -8.14 0.24 10.42
N GLU A 234 -8.51 1.05 9.43
CA GLU A 234 -9.08 2.39 9.64
C GLU A 234 -10.42 2.31 10.41
N THR A 235 -11.25 1.30 10.12
CA THR A 235 -12.50 1.07 10.87
C THR A 235 -12.21 0.71 12.32
N ALA A 236 -11.24 -0.16 12.58
CA ALA A 236 -10.81 -0.49 13.94
C ALA A 236 -10.24 0.72 14.68
N ALA A 237 -9.46 1.56 13.99
CA ALA A 237 -8.93 2.81 14.54
C ALA A 237 -10.03 3.82 14.86
N HIS A 238 -11.06 3.90 14.03
CA HIS A 238 -12.24 4.72 14.30
C HIS A 238 -12.93 4.29 15.59
N TYR A 239 -13.16 2.99 15.80
CA TYR A 239 -13.73 2.50 17.06
C TYR A 239 -12.83 2.81 18.26
N GLU A 240 -11.50 2.68 18.13
CA GLU A 240 -10.58 3.04 19.20
C GLU A 240 -10.63 4.53 19.53
N VAL A 241 -10.68 5.41 18.53
CA VAL A 241 -10.82 6.87 18.74
C VAL A 241 -12.16 7.20 19.40
N LEU A 242 -13.27 6.57 19.01
CA LEU A 242 -14.57 6.74 19.67
C LEU A 242 -14.49 6.29 21.12
N ASN A 243 -13.88 5.14 21.42
CA ASN A 243 -13.70 4.64 22.77
C ASN A 243 -12.90 5.62 23.65
N LEU A 244 -11.81 6.18 23.10
CA LEU A 244 -11.01 7.19 23.82
C LEU A 244 -11.79 8.49 24.06
N SER A 245 -12.67 8.88 23.14
CA SER A 245 -13.41 10.15 23.21
C SER A 245 -14.64 10.09 24.13
N THR A 246 -15.26 8.94 24.32
CA THR A 246 -16.43 8.77 25.21
C THR A 246 -16.07 8.73 26.69
N GLY A 247 -14.80 8.49 27.02
CA GLY A 247 -14.34 8.30 28.39
C GLY A 247 -14.81 6.98 29.02
N GLU A 248 -15.52 6.16 28.27
CA GLU A 248 -15.93 4.81 28.69
C GLU A 248 -14.99 3.78 28.05
N ALA A 249 -14.34 2.98 28.89
CA ALA A 249 -13.40 1.96 28.43
C ALA A 249 -14.16 0.70 28.00
N SER A 250 -14.44 0.55 26.70
CA SER A 250 -14.83 -0.74 26.14
C SER A 250 -13.61 -1.67 26.02
N ALA A 251 -13.75 -2.91 26.45
CA ALA A 251 -12.70 -3.91 26.33
C ALA A 251 -12.55 -4.44 24.88
N GLY A 252 -13.55 -4.20 24.02
CA GLY A 252 -13.63 -4.86 22.71
C GLY A 252 -13.87 -6.37 22.85
N ILE A 253 -13.51 -7.14 21.81
CA ILE A 253 -13.60 -8.60 21.81
C ILE A 253 -12.47 -9.14 22.72
N SER A 254 -12.82 -10.10 23.61
CA SER A 254 -11.82 -10.68 24.51
C SER A 254 -10.77 -11.50 23.77
N PRO A 255 -9.55 -11.64 24.31
CA PRO A 255 -8.51 -12.48 23.69
C PRO A 255 -8.96 -13.92 23.43
N GLU A 256 -9.78 -14.50 24.34
CA GLU A 256 -10.34 -15.84 24.16
C GLU A 256 -11.25 -15.93 22.94
N ASN A 257 -12.12 -14.92 22.75
CA ASN A 257 -13.02 -14.87 21.61
C ASN A 257 -12.26 -14.61 20.31
N ILE A 258 -11.22 -13.80 20.31
CA ILE A 258 -10.36 -13.57 19.14
C ILE A 258 -9.65 -14.87 18.75
N ARG A 259 -9.10 -15.62 19.72
CA ARG A 259 -8.52 -16.94 19.45
C ARG A 259 -9.56 -17.89 18.85
N ALA A 260 -10.77 -17.95 19.40
CA ALA A 260 -11.84 -18.78 18.88
C ALA A 260 -12.23 -18.42 17.43
N VAL A 261 -12.22 -17.12 17.08
CA VAL A 261 -12.41 -16.67 15.68
C VAL A 261 -11.29 -17.21 14.80
N ALA A 262 -10.03 -16.97 15.16
CA ALA A 262 -8.88 -17.43 14.37
C ALA A 262 -8.91 -18.96 14.19
N ASP A 263 -9.18 -19.73 15.23
CA ASP A 263 -9.28 -21.19 15.19
C ASP A 263 -10.42 -21.67 14.29
N SER A 264 -11.58 -21.02 14.34
CA SER A 264 -12.74 -21.40 13.50
C SER A 264 -12.48 -21.23 12.00
N TRP A 265 -11.55 -20.37 11.62
CA TRP A 265 -11.13 -20.12 10.24
C TRP A 265 -9.77 -20.75 9.90
N ASN A 266 -9.20 -21.56 10.81
CA ASN A 266 -7.85 -22.15 10.67
C ASN A 266 -6.74 -21.11 10.41
N VAL A 267 -6.86 -19.92 11.00
CA VAL A 267 -5.88 -18.84 10.90
C VAL A 267 -4.88 -18.96 12.05
N LYS A 268 -3.60 -19.11 11.73
CA LYS A 268 -2.51 -19.10 12.71
C LYS A 268 -2.09 -17.65 12.97
N GLN A 269 -2.51 -17.10 14.09
CA GLN A 269 -2.20 -15.76 14.51
C GLN A 269 -1.07 -15.71 15.55
N LYS A 270 -0.40 -14.54 15.70
CA LYS A 270 0.76 -14.33 16.58
C LYS A 270 0.51 -13.28 17.69
N ILE A 271 -0.72 -12.73 17.79
CA ILE A 271 -1.01 -11.54 18.60
C ILE A 271 -1.58 -11.90 19.98
N TYR A 272 -2.47 -12.87 20.03
CA TYR A 272 -3.19 -13.26 21.26
C TYR A 272 -2.87 -14.66 21.73
#